data_6200729c6872e09ab203480cc0ba637e
#
_entry.id   6200729c6872e09ab203480cc0ba637e
#
_cell.length_a   1.000
_cell.length_b   1.000
_cell.length_c   1.000
_cell.angle_alpha   90.00
_cell.angle_beta   90.00
_cell.angle_gamma   90.00
#
_symmetry.space_group_name_H-M   'P 1'
#
loop_
_entity.id
_entity.type
_entity.pdbx_description
1 polymer ?
#
loop_
_entity_poly.entity_id
_entity_poly.type
_entity_poly.pdbx_seq_one_letter_code
_entity_poly.pdbx_strand_id
1 'polypeptide(L)'
;MSKFLKAIAVYGKGGTYHSFNKDYHLLSETTKVIIVGTITSPQGRGLNKDFYYMSPYNPMYRIIDNYFKSSDLVKYKKEGDVSSIIKELNKLGIAFIDVIDSCNNPKNSSLDDDLTDIKLDYDAFKGINENVVMLANSKNAYGALLKIKEHNNLKNEIKYVYGFRFYKQEDWDKTFADIFKK
;
A
#
# COMPACT_ATOMS: atom_id res chain seq x y z
N MET A 1 23.75 17.65 -7.97
CA MET A 1 23.31 16.93 -6.75
C MET A 1 22.21 15.98 -7.17
N SER A 2 22.41 14.66 -7.05
CA SER A 2 21.45 13.67 -7.54
C SER A 2 20.17 13.69 -6.70
N LYS A 3 19.02 13.30 -7.29
CA LYS A 3 17.73 13.12 -6.55
C LYS A 3 17.92 12.25 -5.29
N PHE A 4 18.88 11.34 -5.32
CA PHE A 4 19.29 10.46 -4.23
C PHE A 4 19.80 11.20 -2.99
N LEU A 5 20.66 12.22 -3.16
CA LEU A 5 21.15 13.04 -2.03
C LEU A 5 20.06 13.94 -1.46
N LYS A 6 19.07 14.37 -2.29
CA LYS A 6 17.89 15.09 -1.79
C LYS A 6 16.98 14.20 -0.93
N ALA A 7 16.76 12.95 -1.32
CA ALA A 7 15.97 12.01 -0.54
C ALA A 7 16.60 11.73 0.84
N ILE A 8 17.92 11.49 0.90
CA ILE A 8 18.63 11.29 2.17
C ILE A 8 18.60 12.55 3.06
N ALA A 9 18.67 13.75 2.47
CA ALA A 9 18.60 15.00 3.22
C ALA A 9 17.20 15.29 3.80
N VAL A 10 16.14 14.78 3.16
CA VAL A 10 14.75 14.95 3.62
C VAL A 10 14.39 13.94 4.73
N TYR A 11 15.04 12.78 4.76
CA TYR A 11 14.74 11.70 5.72
C TYR A 11 15.73 11.61 6.89
N GLY A 12 16.52 12.64 7.14
CA GLY A 12 17.38 12.74 8.32
C GLY A 12 16.57 13.02 9.59
N LYS A 13 16.66 12.12 10.56
CA LYS A 13 16.16 12.23 11.96
C LYS A 13 14.92 13.10 12.17
N GLY A 14 13.72 12.48 12.15
CA GLY A 14 12.51 13.11 12.63
C GLY A 14 11.75 13.98 11.62
N GLY A 15 11.87 13.72 10.32
CA GLY A 15 11.16 14.44 9.27
C GLY A 15 9.69 14.03 9.10
N THR A 16 8.92 14.86 8.40
CA THR A 16 7.57 14.55 7.94
C THR A 16 7.65 13.59 6.77
N TYR A 17 6.85 12.52 6.81
CA TYR A 17 6.71 11.52 5.76
C TYR A 17 5.38 11.72 5.04
N HIS A 18 5.38 11.51 3.72
CA HIS A 18 4.18 11.53 2.89
C HIS A 18 3.95 10.16 2.27
N SER A 19 2.69 9.83 2.02
CA SER A 19 2.32 8.63 1.26
C SER A 19 2.75 8.75 -0.21
N PHE A 20 2.69 7.63 -0.93
CA PHE A 20 2.87 7.60 -2.38
C PHE A 20 1.57 7.88 -3.16
N ASN A 21 0.44 8.11 -2.47
CA ASN A 21 -0.86 8.27 -3.12
C ASN A 21 -0.88 9.41 -4.14
N LYS A 22 -0.13 10.49 -3.88
CA LYS A 22 -0.04 11.65 -4.78
C LYS A 22 0.93 11.45 -5.95
N ASP A 23 1.91 10.55 -5.77
CA ASP A 23 2.94 10.28 -6.77
C ASP A 23 2.48 9.23 -7.78
N TYR A 24 1.56 8.33 -7.37
CA TYR A 24 1.11 7.21 -8.17
C TYR A 24 -0.40 7.05 -8.15
N HIS A 25 -1.02 7.25 -9.30
CA HIS A 25 -2.45 7.00 -9.49
C HIS A 25 -2.66 5.56 -9.98
N LEU A 26 -2.91 4.63 -9.05
CA LEU A 26 -3.02 3.20 -9.36
C LEU A 26 -4.44 2.73 -9.66
N LEU A 27 -5.45 3.58 -9.43
CA LEU A 27 -6.83 3.24 -9.73
C LEU A 27 -7.07 3.24 -11.23
N SER A 28 -7.71 2.19 -11.72
CA SER A 28 -8.13 2.04 -13.11
C SER A 28 -9.57 1.51 -13.18
N GLU A 29 -10.18 1.55 -14.36
CA GLU A 29 -11.52 0.99 -14.58
C GLU A 29 -11.59 -0.52 -14.30
N THR A 30 -10.45 -1.21 -14.40
CA THR A 30 -10.34 -2.64 -14.12
C THR A 30 -10.09 -2.97 -12.66
N THR A 31 -9.92 -1.97 -11.78
CA THR A 31 -9.62 -2.18 -10.36
C THR A 31 -10.78 -2.91 -9.67
N LYS A 32 -10.48 -4.05 -9.06
CA LYS A 32 -11.41 -4.88 -8.28
C LYS A 32 -11.11 -4.82 -6.79
N VAL A 33 -9.83 -4.66 -6.44
CA VAL A 33 -9.39 -4.58 -5.04
C VAL A 33 -8.34 -3.50 -4.85
N ILE A 34 -8.47 -2.77 -3.76
CA ILE A 34 -7.44 -1.87 -3.26
C ILE A 34 -6.84 -2.50 -2.01
N ILE A 35 -5.55 -2.81 -2.05
CA ILE A 35 -4.81 -3.22 -0.86
C ILE A 35 -4.38 -1.96 -0.11
N VAL A 36 -4.91 -1.81 1.10
CA VAL A 36 -4.79 -0.59 1.89
C VAL A 36 -3.73 -0.78 2.98
N GLY A 37 -2.68 0.03 2.90
CA GLY A 37 -1.62 0.13 3.91
C GLY A 37 -1.80 1.32 4.85
N THR A 38 -0.94 1.41 5.87
CA THR A 38 -0.86 2.61 6.74
C THR A 38 -0.09 3.74 6.07
N ILE A 39 1.21 3.56 5.95
CA ILE A 39 2.14 4.40 5.19
C ILE A 39 3.43 3.60 4.97
N THR A 40 4.09 3.84 3.85
CA THR A 40 5.38 3.19 3.61
C THR A 40 6.45 3.77 4.54
N SER A 41 7.00 2.92 5.40
CA SER A 41 8.00 3.33 6.38
C SER A 41 9.30 3.82 5.73
N PRO A 42 10.07 4.72 6.41
CA PRO A 42 11.36 5.19 5.94
C PRO A 42 12.36 4.07 5.65
N GLN A 43 12.36 3.03 6.48
CA GLN A 43 13.21 1.85 6.27
C GLN A 43 12.81 1.07 5.01
N GLY A 44 11.53 1.15 4.61
CA GLY A 44 11.03 0.60 3.35
C GLY A 44 11.42 1.42 2.13
N ARG A 45 11.83 2.68 2.32
CA ARG A 45 12.22 3.63 1.25
C ARG A 45 13.72 3.60 0.93
N GLY A 46 14.51 2.70 1.51
CA GLY A 46 15.94 2.60 1.26
C GLY A 46 16.27 2.13 -0.16
N LEU A 47 17.30 2.75 -0.80
CA LEU A 47 17.94 2.31 -2.03
C LEU A 47 17.02 2.18 -3.26
N ASN A 48 16.65 3.29 -3.87
CA ASN A 48 15.87 3.38 -5.14
C ASN A 48 14.45 2.77 -5.09
N LYS A 49 13.75 2.88 -3.95
CA LYS A 49 12.48 2.19 -3.72
C LYS A 49 11.35 3.17 -3.45
N ASP A 50 11.10 4.04 -4.39
CA ASP A 50 10.07 5.09 -4.31
C ASP A 50 8.69 4.55 -4.73
N PHE A 51 8.29 3.38 -4.20
CA PHE A 51 7.00 2.78 -4.50
C PHE A 51 6.54 1.88 -3.36
N TYR A 52 5.24 1.51 -3.35
CA TYR A 52 4.63 0.66 -2.33
C TYR A 52 5.33 -0.70 -2.22
N TYR A 53 5.52 -1.17 -1.00
CA TYR A 53 6.00 -2.52 -0.66
C TYR A 53 7.34 -2.95 -1.28
N MET A 54 8.18 -2.00 -1.69
CA MET A 54 9.47 -2.29 -2.31
C MET A 54 10.54 -2.82 -1.34
N SER A 55 10.35 -2.74 -0.02
CA SER A 55 11.31 -3.31 0.93
C SER A 55 11.61 -4.79 0.62
N PRO A 56 12.88 -5.23 0.63
CA PRO A 56 13.26 -6.62 0.32
C PRO A 56 12.53 -7.65 1.15
N TYR A 57 12.21 -7.29 2.39
CA TYR A 57 11.56 -8.16 3.37
C TYR A 57 10.03 -8.16 3.27
N ASN A 58 9.45 -7.24 2.49
CA ASN A 58 8.00 -7.16 2.36
C ASN A 58 7.50 -8.25 1.40
N PRO A 59 6.57 -9.12 1.85
CA PRO A 59 6.12 -10.27 1.05
C PRO A 59 5.00 -9.96 0.05
N MET A 60 4.48 -8.71 -0.03
CA MET A 60 3.26 -8.40 -0.78
C MET A 60 3.28 -8.91 -2.22
N TYR A 61 4.34 -8.61 -2.97
CA TYR A 61 4.41 -9.05 -4.37
C TYR A 61 4.48 -10.56 -4.51
N ARG A 62 5.15 -11.25 -3.57
CA ARG A 62 5.17 -12.72 -3.54
C ARG A 62 3.80 -13.30 -3.21
N ILE A 63 3.04 -12.66 -2.32
CA ILE A 63 1.66 -13.07 -1.99
C ILE A 63 0.79 -12.99 -3.25
N ILE A 64 0.88 -11.90 -4.01
CA ILE A 64 0.12 -11.71 -5.24
C ILE A 64 0.56 -12.72 -6.31
N ASP A 65 1.88 -12.86 -6.56
CA ASP A 65 2.41 -13.81 -7.55
C ASP A 65 2.03 -15.26 -7.22
N ASN A 66 2.03 -15.62 -5.93
CA ASN A 66 1.62 -16.96 -5.50
C ASN A 66 0.15 -17.25 -5.81
N TYR A 67 -0.73 -16.28 -5.72
CA TYR A 67 -2.14 -16.45 -6.04
C TYR A 67 -2.39 -16.48 -7.56
N PHE A 68 -1.89 -15.49 -8.27
CA PHE A 68 -2.17 -15.32 -9.71
C PHE A 68 -1.34 -16.22 -10.62
N LYS A 69 -0.21 -16.80 -10.15
CA LYS A 69 0.69 -17.72 -10.88
C LYS A 69 1.30 -17.20 -12.19
N SER A 70 0.63 -16.24 -12.84
CA SER A 70 1.03 -15.64 -14.15
C SER A 70 1.63 -14.26 -14.01
N SER A 71 1.82 -13.76 -12.80
CA SER A 71 2.42 -12.45 -12.54
C SER A 71 3.91 -12.55 -12.23
N ASP A 72 4.64 -11.50 -12.57
CA ASP A 72 6.09 -11.37 -12.41
C ASP A 72 6.49 -10.24 -11.45
N LEU A 73 5.63 -9.88 -10.49
CA LEU A 73 5.82 -8.74 -9.60
C LEU A 73 7.09 -8.85 -8.76
N VAL A 74 7.43 -10.06 -8.28
CA VAL A 74 8.67 -10.30 -7.54
C VAL A 74 9.90 -10.05 -8.40
N LYS A 75 9.86 -10.39 -9.68
CA LYS A 75 10.93 -10.12 -10.65
C LYS A 75 11.09 -8.61 -10.85
N TYR A 76 10.02 -7.91 -11.20
CA TYR A 76 10.03 -6.45 -11.39
C TYR A 76 10.47 -5.69 -10.15
N LYS A 77 10.06 -6.16 -8.95
CA LYS A 77 10.54 -5.63 -7.68
C LYS A 77 12.06 -5.72 -7.53
N LYS A 78 12.67 -6.87 -7.86
CA LYS A 78 14.12 -7.07 -7.79
C LYS A 78 14.87 -6.16 -8.77
N GLU A 79 14.29 -5.96 -9.94
CA GLU A 79 14.83 -5.08 -10.99
C GLU A 79 14.61 -3.60 -10.69
N GLY A 80 13.72 -3.25 -9.74
CA GLY A 80 13.33 -1.87 -9.45
C GLY A 80 12.44 -1.26 -10.53
N ASP A 81 11.81 -2.10 -11.36
CA ASP A 81 10.97 -1.67 -12.48
C ASP A 81 9.54 -1.36 -12.02
N VAL A 82 9.35 -0.16 -11.48
CA VAL A 82 8.06 0.34 -11.01
C VAL A 82 7.03 0.41 -12.15
N SER A 83 7.45 0.74 -13.37
CA SER A 83 6.55 0.84 -14.52
C SER A 83 5.91 -0.51 -14.86
N SER A 84 6.70 -1.59 -14.87
CA SER A 84 6.19 -2.93 -15.10
C SER A 84 5.33 -3.42 -13.93
N ILE A 85 5.68 -3.06 -12.68
CA ILE A 85 4.82 -3.36 -11.52
C ILE A 85 3.44 -2.72 -11.70
N ILE A 86 3.36 -1.44 -12.03
CA ILE A 86 2.09 -0.72 -12.21
C ILE A 86 1.25 -1.37 -13.33
N LYS A 87 1.87 -1.69 -14.46
CA LYS A 87 1.18 -2.36 -15.58
C LYS A 87 0.61 -3.71 -15.16
N GLU A 88 1.40 -4.50 -14.42
CA GLU A 88 0.95 -5.83 -13.98
C GLU A 88 -0.17 -5.72 -12.94
N LEU A 89 -0.06 -4.82 -11.95
CA LEU A 89 -1.12 -4.56 -10.98
C LEU A 89 -2.43 -4.16 -11.66
N ASN A 90 -2.39 -3.24 -12.62
CA ASN A 90 -3.56 -2.82 -13.39
C ASN A 90 -4.19 -3.99 -14.16
N LYS A 91 -3.39 -4.84 -14.81
CA LYS A 91 -3.84 -6.06 -15.50
C LYS A 91 -4.55 -7.02 -14.53
N LEU A 92 -4.04 -7.14 -13.30
CA LEU A 92 -4.62 -7.98 -12.26
C LEU A 92 -5.85 -7.36 -11.58
N GLY A 93 -6.14 -6.09 -11.82
CA GLY A 93 -7.22 -5.36 -11.15
C GLY A 93 -6.89 -5.02 -9.68
N ILE A 94 -5.62 -4.82 -9.35
CA ILE A 94 -5.14 -4.50 -8.01
C ILE A 94 -4.59 -3.09 -7.97
N ALA A 95 -4.95 -2.32 -6.94
CA ALA A 95 -4.34 -1.04 -6.63
C ALA A 95 -3.80 -1.02 -5.19
N PHE A 96 -2.88 -0.10 -4.90
CA PHE A 96 -2.38 0.18 -3.56
C PHE A 96 -2.74 1.61 -3.17
N ILE A 97 -3.18 1.81 -1.92
CA ILE A 97 -3.41 3.13 -1.31
C ILE A 97 -2.99 3.04 0.16
N ASP A 98 -2.30 4.05 0.67
CA ASP A 98 -2.03 4.22 2.10
C ASP A 98 -3.10 5.13 2.73
N VAL A 99 -3.54 4.80 3.96
CA VAL A 99 -4.56 5.61 4.68
C VAL A 99 -3.99 6.90 5.29
N ILE A 100 -2.67 7.03 5.42
CA ILE A 100 -2.01 8.20 5.98
C ILE A 100 -1.44 9.04 4.85
N ASP A 101 -1.89 10.30 4.71
CA ASP A 101 -1.30 11.29 3.80
C ASP A 101 0.09 11.69 4.28
N SER A 102 0.18 12.08 5.55
CA SER A 102 1.44 12.50 6.15
C SER A 102 1.49 12.22 7.65
N CYS A 103 2.70 12.02 8.16
CA CYS A 103 2.96 11.86 9.60
C CYS A 103 4.41 12.22 9.93
N ASN A 104 4.68 12.43 11.20
CA ASN A 104 6.04 12.48 11.72
C ASN A 104 6.44 11.10 12.26
N ASN A 105 7.72 10.76 12.10
CA ASN A 105 8.29 9.52 12.63
C ASN A 105 9.59 9.83 13.39
N PRO A 106 9.49 10.33 14.64
CA PRO A 106 10.62 10.82 15.41
C PRO A 106 11.66 9.73 15.71
N LYS A 107 11.23 8.47 15.74
CA LYS A 107 12.12 7.33 16.02
C LYS A 107 12.70 6.68 14.74
N ASN A 108 12.27 7.14 13.55
CA ASN A 108 12.64 6.51 12.28
C ASN A 108 12.36 4.99 12.28
N SER A 109 11.25 4.61 12.90
CA SER A 109 10.83 3.22 13.12
C SER A 109 9.98 2.70 11.96
N SER A 110 9.88 1.38 11.84
CA SER A 110 8.92 0.72 10.96
C SER A 110 7.58 0.43 11.65
N LEU A 111 7.40 0.84 12.90
CA LEU A 111 6.20 0.60 13.69
C LEU A 111 5.24 1.78 13.57
N ASP A 112 3.99 1.50 13.25
CA ASP A 112 2.94 2.53 13.15
C ASP A 112 2.69 3.23 14.50
N ASP A 113 2.93 2.55 15.61
CA ASP A 113 2.76 3.09 16.98
C ASP A 113 3.77 4.20 17.34
N ASP A 114 4.85 4.32 16.57
CA ASP A 114 5.84 5.38 16.72
C ASP A 114 5.54 6.64 15.90
N LEU A 115 4.45 6.63 15.12
CA LEU A 115 4.04 7.76 14.29
C LEU A 115 3.32 8.81 15.13
N THR A 116 3.59 10.09 14.84
CA THR A 116 2.93 11.25 15.45
C THR A 116 2.41 12.19 14.36
N ASP A 117 1.55 13.14 14.73
CA ASP A 117 0.99 14.14 13.82
C ASP A 117 0.38 13.52 12.55
N ILE A 118 -0.34 12.41 12.75
CA ILE A 118 -0.92 11.61 11.68
C ILE A 118 -2.07 12.37 11.02
N LYS A 119 -1.98 12.55 9.69
CA LYS A 119 -3.06 13.05 8.85
C LYS A 119 -3.55 11.94 7.94
N LEU A 120 -4.85 11.63 8.02
CA LEU A 120 -5.47 10.65 7.14
C LEU A 120 -5.68 11.23 5.74
N ASP A 121 -5.54 10.39 4.73
CA ASP A 121 -5.74 10.78 3.32
C ASP A 121 -7.18 10.52 2.89
N TYR A 122 -8.08 11.43 3.24
CA TYR A 122 -9.47 11.33 2.82
C TYR A 122 -9.64 11.49 1.30
N ASP A 123 -8.76 12.27 0.67
CA ASP A 123 -8.87 12.60 -0.75
C ASP A 123 -8.51 11.42 -1.65
N ALA A 124 -7.54 10.59 -1.26
CA ALA A 124 -7.16 9.40 -2.02
C ALA A 124 -8.30 8.36 -2.17
N PHE A 125 -9.32 8.45 -1.32
CA PHE A 125 -10.46 7.52 -1.32
C PHE A 125 -11.74 8.13 -1.92
N LYS A 126 -11.70 9.36 -2.44
CA LYS A 126 -12.85 9.96 -3.10
C LYS A 126 -13.11 9.37 -4.48
N GLY A 127 -14.37 9.15 -4.81
CA GLY A 127 -14.78 8.70 -6.15
C GLY A 127 -14.43 7.25 -6.48
N ILE A 128 -13.98 6.45 -5.52
CA ILE A 128 -13.74 5.03 -5.73
C ILE A 128 -15.08 4.33 -6.01
N ASN A 129 -15.11 3.54 -7.09
CA ASN A 129 -16.29 2.77 -7.47
C ASN A 129 -16.72 1.85 -6.32
N GLU A 130 -18.00 1.86 -5.95
CA GLU A 130 -18.55 1.12 -4.81
C GLU A 130 -18.37 -0.41 -4.87
N ASN A 131 -18.18 -0.96 -6.09
CA ASN A 131 -17.93 -2.38 -6.29
C ASN A 131 -16.48 -2.80 -6.00
N VAL A 132 -15.58 -1.84 -5.79
CA VAL A 132 -14.18 -2.13 -5.44
C VAL A 132 -14.08 -2.52 -3.97
N VAL A 133 -13.49 -3.68 -3.70
CA VAL A 133 -13.24 -4.12 -2.32
C VAL A 133 -11.98 -3.44 -1.77
N MET A 134 -12.06 -2.92 -0.55
CA MET A 134 -10.92 -2.36 0.16
C MET A 134 -10.36 -3.39 1.15
N LEU A 135 -9.14 -3.84 0.94
CA LEU A 135 -8.49 -4.89 1.72
C LEU A 135 -7.41 -4.31 2.61
N ALA A 136 -7.73 -4.05 3.87
CA ALA A 136 -6.77 -3.55 4.85
C ALA A 136 -5.77 -4.64 5.26
N ASN A 137 -4.47 -4.34 5.19
CA ASN A 137 -3.38 -5.28 5.48
C ASN A 137 -2.80 -5.17 6.89
N SER A 138 -3.36 -4.32 7.73
CA SER A 138 -3.01 -4.17 9.15
C SER A 138 -4.21 -3.69 9.97
N LYS A 139 -4.17 -3.89 11.29
CA LYS A 139 -5.21 -3.38 12.20
C LYS A 139 -5.28 -1.84 12.16
N ASN A 140 -4.14 -1.18 12.07
CA ASN A 140 -4.07 0.28 12.02
C ASN A 140 -4.66 0.82 10.71
N ALA A 141 -4.32 0.19 9.57
CA ALA A 141 -4.93 0.52 8.28
C ALA A 141 -6.45 0.28 8.30
N TYR A 142 -6.90 -0.82 8.90
CA TYR A 142 -8.33 -1.14 9.01
C TYR A 142 -9.08 -0.08 9.84
N GLY A 143 -8.56 0.26 11.03
CA GLY A 143 -9.18 1.27 11.89
C GLY A 143 -9.21 2.67 11.25
N ALA A 144 -8.14 3.06 10.54
CA ALA A 144 -8.10 4.33 9.81
C ALA A 144 -9.07 4.32 8.62
N LEU A 145 -9.14 3.21 7.87
CA LEU A 145 -10.02 3.07 6.73
C LEU A 145 -11.51 3.15 7.12
N LEU A 146 -11.89 2.64 8.30
CA LEU A 146 -13.26 2.80 8.81
C LEU A 146 -13.62 4.29 9.03
N LYS A 147 -12.71 5.09 9.58
CA LYS A 147 -12.89 6.54 9.74
C LYS A 147 -13.01 7.25 8.40
N ILE A 148 -12.18 6.87 7.43
CA ILE A 148 -12.23 7.41 6.06
C ILE A 148 -13.56 7.04 5.39
N LYS A 149 -14.01 5.79 5.55
CA LYS A 149 -15.29 5.31 5.03
C LYS A 149 -16.46 6.13 5.56
N GLU A 150 -16.50 6.38 6.86
CA GLU A 150 -17.52 7.19 7.50
C GLU A 150 -17.49 8.64 6.99
N HIS A 151 -16.32 9.27 7.01
CA HIS A 151 -16.14 10.65 6.58
C HIS A 151 -16.55 10.88 5.11
N ASN A 152 -16.13 9.98 4.22
CA ASN A 152 -16.40 10.08 2.77
C ASN A 152 -17.72 9.43 2.36
N ASN A 153 -18.49 8.85 3.29
CA ASN A 153 -19.72 8.11 3.02
C ASN A 153 -19.56 6.99 1.97
N LEU A 154 -18.44 6.25 2.05
CA LEU A 154 -18.13 5.19 1.10
C LEU A 154 -19.04 3.97 1.32
N LYS A 155 -19.46 3.33 0.22
CA LYS A 155 -20.29 2.11 0.24
C LYS A 155 -19.49 0.82 0.09
N ASN A 156 -18.22 0.96 -0.22
CA ASN A 156 -17.30 -0.14 -0.49
C ASN A 156 -17.27 -1.19 0.63
N GLU A 157 -17.19 -2.46 0.25
CA GLU A 157 -16.89 -3.54 1.19
C GLU A 157 -15.47 -3.37 1.73
N ILE A 158 -15.30 -3.47 3.06
CA ILE A 158 -13.98 -3.47 3.69
C ILE A 158 -13.72 -4.86 4.25
N LYS A 159 -12.62 -5.46 3.86
CA LYS A 159 -12.08 -6.70 4.43
C LYS A 159 -10.78 -6.42 5.16
N TYR A 160 -10.44 -7.29 6.11
CA TYR A 160 -9.18 -7.28 6.82
C TYR A 160 -8.45 -8.60 6.61
N VAL A 161 -7.17 -8.53 6.34
CA VAL A 161 -6.29 -9.71 6.28
C VAL A 161 -5.05 -9.44 7.12
N TYR A 162 -4.55 -10.46 7.80
CA TYR A 162 -3.36 -10.32 8.63
C TYR A 162 -2.16 -9.85 7.81
N GLY A 163 -1.56 -8.75 8.30
CA GLY A 163 -0.40 -8.10 7.68
C GLY A 163 0.86 -8.97 7.72
N PHE A 164 1.92 -8.41 7.18
CA PHE A 164 3.16 -9.10 6.77
C PHE A 164 3.89 -9.89 7.84
N ARG A 165 3.77 -9.52 9.10
CA ARG A 165 4.52 -10.17 10.20
C ARG A 165 3.99 -11.55 10.52
N PHE A 166 2.69 -11.78 10.30
CA PHE A 166 1.97 -13.02 10.63
C PHE A 166 1.13 -13.52 9.46
N TYR A 167 1.49 -13.13 8.20
CA TYR A 167 0.70 -13.53 7.06
C TYR A 167 0.74 -15.04 6.85
N LYS A 168 -0.41 -15.58 6.48
CA LYS A 168 -0.52 -16.93 5.92
C LYS A 168 -0.99 -16.79 4.48
N GLN A 169 -0.30 -17.43 3.56
CA GLN A 169 -0.68 -17.39 2.14
C GLN A 169 -2.12 -17.84 1.93
N GLU A 170 -2.56 -18.86 2.65
CA GLU A 170 -3.92 -19.41 2.58
C GLU A 170 -5.01 -18.35 2.89
N ASP A 171 -4.78 -17.47 3.87
CA ASP A 171 -5.73 -16.42 4.22
C ASP A 171 -5.87 -15.39 3.08
N TRP A 172 -4.74 -15.05 2.42
CA TRP A 172 -4.72 -14.19 1.26
C TRP A 172 -5.37 -14.84 0.05
N ASP A 173 -5.05 -16.11 -0.23
CA ASP A 173 -5.62 -16.89 -1.34
C ASP A 173 -7.14 -17.00 -1.22
N LYS A 174 -7.65 -17.29 -0.01
CA LYS A 174 -9.07 -17.32 0.27
C LYS A 174 -9.72 -15.95 0.05
N THR A 175 -9.09 -14.89 0.54
CA THR A 175 -9.61 -13.53 0.41
C THR A 175 -9.63 -13.08 -1.05
N PHE A 176 -8.56 -13.33 -1.80
CA PHE A 176 -8.53 -13.05 -3.24
C PHE A 176 -9.55 -13.89 -4.02
N ALA A 177 -9.71 -15.17 -3.68
CA ALA A 177 -10.72 -16.02 -4.31
C ALA A 177 -12.13 -15.46 -4.11
N ASP A 178 -12.45 -14.94 -2.93
CA ASP A 178 -13.75 -14.31 -2.66
C ASP A 178 -13.97 -13.03 -3.48
N ILE A 179 -12.89 -12.28 -3.77
CA ILE A 179 -12.98 -11.02 -4.52
C ILE A 179 -13.02 -11.28 -6.04
N PHE A 180 -12.17 -12.16 -6.55
CA PHE A 180 -11.97 -12.34 -7.99
C PHE A 180 -12.87 -13.41 -8.63
N LYS A 181 -13.61 -14.20 -7.83
CA LYS A 181 -14.62 -15.13 -8.33
C LYS A 181 -16.02 -14.53 -8.48
N LYS A 182 -16.22 -13.33 -7.92
CA LYS A 182 -17.42 -12.52 -8.15
C LYS A 182 -17.34 -11.83 -9.50
#